data_5ea1b53582bd8708f871cdaedb9fcd57
#
_entry.id   5ea1b53582bd8708f871cdaedb9fcd57
#
_cell.length_a   1.000
_cell.length_b   1.000
_cell.length_c   1.000
_cell.angle_alpha   90.00
_cell.angle_beta   90.00
_cell.angle_gamma   90.00
#
_symmetry.space_group_name_H-M   'P 1'
#
loop_
_entity.id
_entity.type
_entity.pdbx_description
1 polymer ?
#
loop_
_entity_poly.entity_id
_entity_poly.type
_entity_poly.pdbx_seq_one_letter_code
_entity_poly.pdbx_strand_id
1 'polypeptide(L)'
;MKRLDIIVRHEHVGKVSNSLHKNEVGGITFYDIKGRGRSKYEPQHVGTGVITYVPDFGHWAKIEVLVEDSQVKQIVDDLLQTLSRGLPSDGKI
;
A
#
# COMPACT_ATOMS: atom_id res chain seq x y z
N MET A 1 -17.95 -13.29 4.29
CA MET A 1 -17.38 -11.95 4.01
C MET A 1 -16.08 -11.75 4.77
N LYS A 2 -15.09 -11.21 4.12
CA LYS A 2 -13.78 -10.95 4.72
C LYS A 2 -13.45 -9.48 4.59
N ARG A 3 -12.67 -8.96 5.52
CA ARG A 3 -12.05 -7.65 5.38
C ARG A 3 -10.60 -7.85 4.95
N LEU A 4 -10.21 -7.18 3.88
CA LEU A 4 -8.82 -7.11 3.48
C LEU A 4 -8.25 -5.77 3.93
N ASP A 5 -7.12 -5.84 4.60
CA ASP A 5 -6.34 -4.67 4.98
C ASP A 5 -5.08 -4.67 4.13
N ILE A 6 -4.92 -3.63 3.32
CA ILE A 6 -3.83 -3.53 2.36
C ILE A 6 -2.99 -2.32 2.77
N ILE A 7 -1.73 -2.56 3.09
CA ILE A 7 -0.81 -1.50 3.49
C ILE A 7 0.20 -1.36 2.38
N VAL A 8 0.23 -0.21 1.74
CA VAL A 8 1.12 0.08 0.61
C VAL A 8 1.73 1.46 0.79
N ARG A 9 2.80 1.72 0.05
CA ARG A 9 3.32 3.08 -0.05
C ARG A 9 2.26 3.99 -0.64
N HIS A 10 2.21 5.22 -0.17
CA HIS A 10 1.19 6.17 -0.61
C HIS A 10 1.11 6.28 -2.14
N GLU A 11 2.24 6.22 -2.82
CA GLU A 11 2.33 6.30 -4.27
C GLU A 11 1.62 5.16 -5.02
N HIS A 12 1.33 4.05 -4.34
CA HIS A 12 0.68 2.89 -4.95
C HIS A 12 -0.83 2.82 -4.72
N VAL A 13 -1.40 3.79 -4.03
CA VAL A 13 -2.85 3.79 -3.73
C VAL A 13 -3.67 3.73 -5.00
N GLY A 14 -3.29 4.49 -6.03
CA GLY A 14 -4.02 4.48 -7.30
C GLY A 14 -4.03 3.12 -7.97
N LYS A 15 -2.91 2.42 -7.96
CA LYS A 15 -2.81 1.07 -8.53
C LYS A 15 -3.70 0.07 -7.81
N VAL A 16 -3.68 0.13 -6.48
CA VAL A 16 -4.51 -0.73 -5.65
C VAL A 16 -5.99 -0.44 -5.88
N SER A 17 -6.36 0.82 -5.88
CA SER A 17 -7.75 1.23 -6.14
C SER A 17 -8.25 0.71 -7.48
N ASN A 18 -7.44 0.82 -8.52
CA ASN A 18 -7.82 0.34 -9.85
C ASN A 18 -7.97 -1.18 -9.88
N SER A 19 -7.09 -1.91 -9.21
CA SER A 19 -7.18 -3.36 -9.13
C SER A 19 -8.44 -3.81 -8.38
N LEU A 20 -8.74 -3.16 -7.28
CA LEU A 20 -9.97 -3.45 -6.53
C LEU A 20 -11.22 -3.12 -7.34
N HIS A 21 -11.21 -2.04 -8.09
CA HIS A 21 -12.33 -1.66 -8.94
C HIS A 21 -12.59 -2.70 -10.03
N LYS A 22 -11.54 -3.24 -10.63
CA LYS A 22 -11.67 -4.31 -11.63
C LYS A 22 -12.31 -5.56 -11.05
N ASN A 23 -12.11 -5.82 -9.77
CA ASN A 23 -12.68 -6.99 -9.09
C ASN A 23 -14.08 -6.71 -8.55
N GLU A 24 -14.67 -5.58 -8.93
CA GLU A 24 -16.04 -5.23 -8.59
C GLU A 24 -16.32 -5.22 -7.09
N VAL A 25 -15.33 -4.84 -6.30
CA VAL A 25 -15.55 -4.65 -4.88
C VAL A 25 -16.45 -3.43 -4.65
N GLY A 26 -17.13 -3.41 -3.53
CA GLY A 26 -17.96 -2.27 -3.16
C GLY A 26 -17.13 -1.04 -2.83
N GLY A 27 -17.45 -0.34 -1.77
CA GLY A 27 -16.67 0.82 -1.36
C GLY A 27 -15.33 0.43 -0.78
N ILE A 28 -14.33 1.28 -0.97
CA ILE A 28 -13.04 1.17 -0.30
C ILE A 28 -12.85 2.39 0.60
N THR A 29 -12.16 2.18 1.69
CA THR A 29 -11.77 3.25 2.60
C THR A 29 -10.27 3.24 2.71
N PHE A 30 -9.64 4.41 2.61
CA PHE A 30 -8.22 4.47 2.84
C PHE A 30 -7.85 5.71 3.66
N TYR A 31 -6.72 5.62 4.32
CA TYR A 31 -6.18 6.73 5.08
C TYR A 31 -4.66 6.62 5.15
N ASP A 32 -4.05 7.78 5.29
CA ASP A 32 -2.60 7.84 5.38
C ASP A 32 -2.14 7.39 6.76
N ILE A 33 -1.07 6.63 6.78
CA ILE A 33 -0.44 6.16 8.01
C ILE A 33 1.06 6.39 7.93
N LYS A 34 1.69 6.42 9.08
CA LYS A 34 3.14 6.39 9.19
C LYS A 34 3.54 5.03 9.71
N GLY A 35 4.49 4.41 9.03
CA GLY A 35 4.93 3.09 9.40
C GLY A 35 6.44 2.97 9.41
N ARG A 36 6.92 2.07 10.22
CA ARG A 36 8.34 1.71 10.28
C ARG A 36 8.45 0.20 10.14
N GLY A 37 9.13 -0.23 9.09
CA GLY A 37 9.36 -1.64 8.82
C GLY A 37 10.83 -1.94 8.70
N ARG A 38 11.14 -3.02 7.99
CA ARG A 38 12.51 -3.45 7.76
C ARG A 38 13.21 -2.66 6.65
N SER A 39 12.44 -2.00 5.79
CA SER A 39 12.97 -1.26 4.66
C SER A 39 13.68 0.00 5.13
N LYS A 40 14.77 0.34 4.44
CA LYS A 40 15.45 1.61 4.66
C LYS A 40 14.76 2.66 3.80
N TYR A 41 14.58 3.83 4.37
CA TYR A 41 14.06 4.98 3.63
C TYR A 41 15.21 5.80 3.07
N GLU A 42 14.97 6.40 1.92
CA GLU A 42 15.96 7.25 1.29
C GLU A 42 16.11 8.57 2.04
N PRO A 43 17.34 9.13 2.08
CA PRO A 43 17.53 10.47 2.62
C PRO A 43 16.68 11.49 1.88
N GLN A 44 16.14 12.45 2.63
CA GLN A 44 15.34 13.52 2.07
C GLN A 44 16.03 14.85 2.31
N HIS A 45 15.91 15.75 1.31
CA HIS A 45 16.42 17.10 1.44
C HIS A 45 15.46 17.95 2.23
N VAL A 46 16.01 18.75 3.13
CA VAL A 46 15.26 19.66 3.99
C VAL A 46 15.71 21.09 3.69
N GLY A 47 14.74 21.98 3.47
CA GLY A 47 15.02 23.38 3.18
C GLY A 47 15.59 23.60 1.78
N THR A 48 16.75 24.24 1.70
CA THR A 48 17.39 24.59 0.42
C THR A 48 18.16 23.44 -0.24
N GLY A 49 18.04 22.24 0.29
CA GLY A 49 18.69 21.07 -0.30
C GLY A 49 20.09 20.78 0.23
N VAL A 50 20.57 21.57 1.19
CA VAL A 50 21.90 21.38 1.78
C VAL A 50 21.87 20.33 2.89
N ILE A 51 20.77 20.26 3.62
CA ILE A 51 20.59 19.36 4.75
C ILE A 51 19.73 18.17 4.30
N THR A 52 20.19 16.96 4.61
CA THR A 52 19.42 15.74 4.34
C THR A 52 19.16 15.01 5.63
N TYR A 53 18.07 14.23 5.64
CA TYR A 53 17.79 13.34 6.75
C TYR A 53 17.18 12.02 6.23
N VAL A 54 17.32 10.96 7.03
CA VAL A 54 16.68 9.68 6.74
C VAL A 54 15.51 9.55 7.71
N PRO A 55 14.27 9.52 7.19
CA PRO A 55 13.12 9.43 8.07
C PRO A 55 13.03 8.08 8.77
N ASP A 56 12.62 8.08 10.04
CA ASP A 56 12.35 6.84 10.77
C ASP A 56 11.04 6.19 10.32
N PHE A 57 10.11 6.98 9.80
CA PHE A 57 8.80 6.51 9.37
C PHE A 57 8.56 6.92 7.93
N GLY A 58 8.04 5.98 7.14
CA GLY A 58 7.63 6.26 5.78
C GLY A 58 6.17 6.67 5.67
N HIS A 59 5.81 7.23 4.52
CA HIS A 59 4.43 7.55 4.18
C HIS A 59 3.77 6.33 3.54
N TRP A 60 2.77 5.80 4.22
CA TRP A 60 2.04 4.62 3.80
C TRP A 60 0.56 4.93 3.78
N ALA A 61 -0.18 4.11 3.09
CA ALA A 61 -1.63 4.14 3.13
C ALA A 61 -2.14 2.77 3.53
N LYS A 62 -3.20 2.77 4.33
CA LYS A 62 -3.94 1.56 4.64
C LYS A 62 -5.28 1.63 3.93
N ILE A 63 -5.56 0.59 3.17
CA ILE A 63 -6.81 0.46 2.42
C ILE A 63 -7.59 -0.68 3.06
N GLU A 64 -8.84 -0.41 3.39
CA GLU A 64 -9.75 -1.41 3.96
C GLU A 64 -10.88 -1.65 2.99
N VAL A 65 -11.16 -2.91 2.72
CA VAL A 65 -12.24 -3.30 1.82
C VAL A 65 -12.89 -4.58 2.33
N LEU A 66 -14.21 -4.65 2.23
CA LEU A 66 -14.98 -5.86 2.52
C LEU A 66 -15.24 -6.60 1.22
N VAL A 67 -14.94 -7.89 1.19
CA VAL A 67 -15.10 -8.72 0.01
C VAL A 67 -15.78 -10.04 0.38
N GLU A 68 -16.39 -10.67 -0.60
CA GLU A 68 -16.92 -12.00 -0.41
C GLU A 68 -15.80 -13.02 -0.30
N ASP A 69 -16.02 -14.09 0.46
CA ASP A 69 -15.00 -15.12 0.66
C ASP A 69 -14.51 -15.68 -0.67
N SER A 70 -15.39 -15.83 -1.65
CA SER A 70 -15.05 -16.35 -2.98
C SER A 70 -14.16 -15.43 -3.80
N GLN A 71 -14.08 -14.15 -3.45
CA GLN A 71 -13.28 -13.16 -4.18
C GLN A 71 -11.86 -13.02 -3.64
N VAL A 72 -11.61 -13.50 -2.43
CA VAL A 72 -10.35 -13.21 -1.73
C VAL A 72 -9.13 -13.64 -2.54
N LYS A 73 -9.14 -14.87 -3.05
CA LYS A 73 -7.98 -15.41 -3.75
C LYS A 73 -7.63 -14.59 -5.00
N GLN A 74 -8.63 -14.27 -5.81
CA GLN A 74 -8.40 -13.53 -7.03
C GLN A 74 -7.94 -12.11 -6.75
N ILE A 75 -8.54 -11.45 -5.76
CA ILE A 75 -8.16 -10.09 -5.39
C ILE A 75 -6.72 -10.07 -4.89
N VAL A 76 -6.35 -11.00 -4.02
CA VAL A 76 -4.99 -11.08 -3.51
C VAL A 76 -3.99 -11.35 -4.63
N ASP A 77 -4.31 -12.29 -5.53
CA ASP A 77 -3.44 -12.60 -6.67
C ASP A 77 -3.24 -11.38 -7.57
N ASP A 78 -4.31 -10.65 -7.88
CA ASP A 78 -4.23 -9.45 -8.70
C ASP A 78 -3.42 -8.35 -8.03
N LEU A 79 -3.60 -8.16 -6.73
CA LEU A 79 -2.82 -7.18 -5.98
C LEU A 79 -1.34 -7.53 -5.94
N LEU A 80 -1.02 -8.80 -5.75
CA LEU A 80 0.37 -9.26 -5.74
C LEU A 80 1.04 -9.01 -7.10
N GLN A 81 0.33 -9.27 -8.19
CA GLN A 81 0.85 -8.98 -9.52
C GLN A 81 1.04 -7.49 -9.76
N THR A 82 0.07 -6.69 -9.32
CA THR A 82 0.10 -5.23 -9.51
C THR A 82 1.24 -4.58 -8.73
N LEU A 83 1.50 -5.07 -7.52
CA LEU A 83 2.48 -4.47 -6.60
C LEU A 83 3.83 -5.16 -6.64
N SER A 84 3.92 -6.35 -7.24
CA SER A 84 5.07 -7.20 -7.06
C SER A 84 6.28 -6.74 -7.85
N ARG A 85 7.29 -6.34 -7.12
CA ARG A 85 8.66 -6.31 -7.60
C ARG A 85 9.50 -7.28 -6.78
N GLY A 86 8.84 -8.13 -6.00
CA GLY A 86 9.50 -9.10 -5.14
C GLY A 86 10.16 -8.50 -3.92
N LEU A 87 9.86 -7.26 -3.57
CA LEU A 87 10.48 -6.56 -2.45
C LEU A 87 9.51 -6.48 -1.26
N PRO A 88 9.96 -6.80 -0.04
CA PRO A 88 9.13 -6.68 1.15
C PRO A 88 8.64 -5.26 1.41
N SER A 89 9.31 -4.26 0.84
CA SER A 89 8.98 -2.85 1.00
C SER A 89 7.77 -2.41 0.18
N ASP A 90 7.23 -3.26 -0.69
CA ASP A 90 6.15 -2.85 -1.58
C ASP A 90 4.77 -2.87 -0.92
N GLY A 91 4.63 -3.58 0.19
CA GLY A 91 3.39 -3.56 0.95
C GLY A 91 3.04 -4.89 1.59
N LYS A 92 1.87 -4.89 2.22
CA LYS A 92 1.32 -6.07 2.91
C LYS A 92 -0.19 -6.15 2.68
N ILE A 93 -0.66 -7.35 2.67
CA ILE A 93 -2.09 -7.61 2.58
C ILE A 93 -2.53 -8.45 3.78
#